data_8f547fab5b48880d1ded59889037a27a
#
_entry.id   8f547fab5b48880d1ded59889037a27a
#
_cell.length_a   1.000
_cell.length_b   1.000
_cell.length_c   1.000
_cell.angle_alpha   90.00
_cell.angle_beta   90.00
_cell.angle_gamma   90.00
#
_symmetry.space_group_name_H-M   'P 1'
#
loop_
_entity.id
_entity.type
_entity.pdbx_description
1 polymer ?
#
loop_
_entity_poly.entity_id
_entity_poly.type
_entity_poly.pdbx_seq_one_letter_code
_entity_poly.pdbx_strand_id
1 'polypeptide(L)'
;DLDVLGIGPVAVDASRSFDEYWNSKWAVPAAALIYHRPTEADMQGVRAALAAHRERLAESRYVQALVGSQLARQFDARTVRLEFGKARVLVDDPSKVEAESGDRAGFLIEELQQSTEDANHELLVSSPYFVPGKAGVAALTGLAGKGVAVSVMTNSLTANDVAVVHSGYARYRAPLLRGGVRLY
;
A
#
# COMPACT_ATOMS: atom_id res chain seq x y z
N ASP A 1 -6.28 7.60 -0.36
CA ASP A 1 -5.08 6.83 0.02
C ASP A 1 -4.87 6.95 1.52
N LEU A 2 -4.29 5.92 2.11
CA LEU A 2 -3.85 5.91 3.50
C LEU A 2 -2.32 5.76 3.52
N ASP A 3 -1.65 6.79 4.01
CA ASP A 3 -0.21 6.77 4.20
C ASP A 3 0.12 6.60 5.67
N VAL A 4 1.20 5.91 5.96
CA VAL A 4 1.65 5.65 7.34
C VAL A 4 3.04 6.24 7.53
N LEU A 5 3.19 7.09 8.52
CA LEU A 5 4.50 7.58 8.97
C LEU A 5 5.03 6.64 10.05
N GLY A 6 6.05 5.85 9.73
CA GLY A 6 6.73 4.98 10.66
C GLY A 6 8.07 5.56 11.11
N ILE A 7 8.33 5.52 12.42
CA ILE A 7 9.63 5.92 13.01
C ILE A 7 10.17 4.81 13.91
N GLY A 8 11.48 4.82 14.14
CA GLY A 8 12.15 3.82 14.98
C GLY A 8 12.48 2.53 14.22
N PRO A 9 12.42 1.34 14.89
CA PRO A 9 12.85 0.08 14.28
C PRO A 9 12.17 -0.27 12.95
N VAL A 10 10.88 0.03 12.80
CA VAL A 10 10.11 -0.24 11.58
C VAL A 10 10.68 0.51 10.36
N ALA A 11 11.23 1.72 10.55
CA ALA A 11 11.88 2.46 9.47
C ALA A 11 13.19 1.79 9.04
N VAL A 12 13.93 1.19 9.98
CA VAL A 12 15.14 0.42 9.69
C VAL A 12 14.79 -0.85 8.90
N ASP A 13 13.72 -1.54 9.28
CA ASP A 13 13.25 -2.73 8.56
C ASP A 13 12.81 -2.39 7.13
N ALA A 14 12.10 -1.27 6.95
CA ALA A 14 11.74 -0.78 5.62
C ALA A 14 12.97 -0.43 4.76
N SER A 15 14.00 0.20 5.36
CA SER A 15 15.26 0.50 4.66
C SER A 15 15.99 -0.77 4.24
N ARG A 16 16.06 -1.77 5.13
CA ARG A 16 16.68 -3.07 4.82
C ARG A 16 15.97 -3.76 3.65
N SER A 17 14.64 -3.81 3.69
CA SER A 17 13.85 -4.37 2.60
C SER A 17 14.09 -3.64 1.27
N PHE A 18 14.17 -2.30 1.30
CA PHE A 18 14.52 -1.53 0.10
C PHE A 18 15.91 -1.90 -0.43
N ASP A 19 16.91 -2.03 0.45
CA ASP A 19 18.27 -2.39 0.06
C ASP A 19 18.34 -3.81 -0.54
N GLU A 20 17.56 -4.76 -0.04
CA GLU A 20 17.45 -6.11 -0.60
C GLU A 20 16.92 -6.07 -2.04
N TYR A 21 15.87 -5.30 -2.30
CA TYR A 21 15.34 -5.11 -3.66
C TYR A 21 16.33 -4.38 -4.55
N TRP A 22 16.89 -3.26 -4.07
CA TRP A 22 17.82 -2.42 -4.82
C TRP A 22 19.09 -3.16 -5.25
N ASN A 23 19.63 -4.01 -4.38
CA ASN A 23 20.85 -4.78 -4.65
C ASN A 23 20.57 -6.16 -5.28
N SER A 24 19.32 -6.49 -5.53
CA SER A 24 18.97 -7.77 -6.16
C SER A 24 19.35 -7.78 -7.65
N LYS A 25 19.53 -8.99 -8.22
CA LYS A 25 19.75 -9.15 -9.68
C LYS A 25 18.55 -8.68 -10.53
N TRP A 26 17.41 -8.41 -9.91
CA TRP A 26 16.18 -7.95 -10.56
C TRP A 26 16.10 -6.42 -10.66
N ALA A 27 16.95 -5.70 -9.94
CA ALA A 27 17.06 -4.25 -10.05
C ALA A 27 17.81 -3.89 -11.32
N VAL A 28 17.07 -3.53 -12.36
CA VAL A 28 17.65 -3.13 -13.65
C VAL A 28 17.88 -1.63 -13.66
N PRO A 29 19.13 -1.13 -13.86
CA PRO A 29 19.38 0.28 -13.98
C PRO A 29 18.56 0.91 -15.11
N ALA A 30 17.92 2.05 -14.86
CA ALA A 30 17.09 2.73 -15.86
C ALA A 30 17.86 2.98 -17.18
N ALA A 31 19.16 3.27 -17.09
CA ALA A 31 20.02 3.45 -18.27
C ALA A 31 20.09 2.22 -19.19
N ALA A 32 19.85 1.02 -18.68
CA ALA A 32 19.79 -0.21 -19.47
C ALA A 32 18.48 -0.39 -20.24
N LEU A 33 17.44 0.36 -19.85
CA LEU A 33 16.10 0.31 -20.45
C LEU A 33 15.85 1.47 -21.43
N ILE A 34 16.75 2.43 -21.52
CA ILE A 34 16.62 3.63 -22.34
C ILE A 34 17.37 3.42 -23.66
N TYR A 35 16.63 3.38 -24.76
CA TYR A 35 17.19 3.25 -26.12
C TYR A 35 17.84 4.52 -26.63
N HIS A 36 17.44 5.67 -26.14
CA HIS A 36 17.98 6.98 -26.53
C HIS A 36 18.42 7.74 -25.27
N ARG A 37 19.69 8.14 -25.24
CA ARG A 37 20.18 8.97 -24.13
C ARG A 37 19.64 10.40 -24.29
N PRO A 38 18.92 10.93 -23.29
CA PRO A 38 18.44 12.30 -23.38
C PRO A 38 19.61 13.29 -23.42
N THR A 39 19.44 14.33 -24.19
CA THR A 39 20.34 15.46 -24.21
C THR A 39 20.16 16.39 -23.02
N GLU A 40 21.09 17.28 -22.73
CA GLU A 40 20.89 18.29 -21.69
C GLU A 40 19.70 19.21 -22.00
N ALA A 41 19.42 19.49 -23.28
CA ALA A 41 18.23 20.25 -23.67
C ALA A 41 16.92 19.52 -23.34
N ASP A 42 16.87 18.19 -23.55
CA ASP A 42 15.72 17.38 -23.17
C ASP A 42 15.51 17.42 -21.66
N MET A 43 16.57 17.29 -20.88
CA MET A 43 16.54 17.35 -19.42
C MET A 43 16.09 18.72 -18.90
N GLN A 44 16.54 19.81 -19.52
CA GLN A 44 16.08 21.15 -19.21
C GLN A 44 14.60 21.33 -19.54
N GLY A 45 14.13 20.80 -20.67
CA GLY A 45 12.72 20.79 -21.03
C GLY A 45 11.84 20.08 -19.98
N VAL A 46 12.28 18.90 -19.55
CA VAL A 46 11.57 18.15 -18.49
C VAL A 46 11.56 18.91 -17.16
N ARG A 47 12.69 19.48 -16.74
CA ARG A 47 12.76 20.30 -15.51
C ARG A 47 11.82 21.52 -15.57
N ALA A 48 11.79 22.21 -16.70
CA ALA A 48 10.87 23.34 -16.90
C ALA A 48 9.41 22.91 -16.86
N ALA A 49 9.07 21.80 -17.51
CA ALA A 49 7.70 21.25 -17.49
C ALA A 49 7.26 20.83 -16.07
N LEU A 50 8.14 20.19 -15.31
CA LEU A 50 7.89 19.82 -13.91
C LEU A 50 7.73 21.05 -13.02
N ALA A 51 8.54 22.10 -13.20
CA ALA A 51 8.41 23.36 -12.47
C ALA A 51 7.03 24.01 -12.73
N ALA A 52 6.65 24.14 -13.99
CA ALA A 52 5.35 24.70 -14.38
C ALA A 52 4.18 23.83 -13.88
N HIS A 53 4.34 22.51 -13.87
CA HIS A 53 3.34 21.60 -13.31
C HIS A 53 3.18 21.79 -11.80
N ARG A 54 4.28 21.90 -11.07
CA ARG A 54 4.28 22.17 -9.63
C ARG A 54 3.58 23.46 -9.27
N GLU A 55 3.82 24.54 -10.02
CA GLU A 55 3.15 25.83 -9.82
C GLU A 55 1.62 25.69 -9.98
N ARG A 56 1.18 25.03 -11.06
CA ARG A 56 -0.25 24.76 -11.27
C ARG A 56 -0.88 23.90 -10.17
N LEU A 57 -0.15 22.87 -9.70
CA LEU A 57 -0.62 22.01 -8.63
C LEU A 57 -0.77 22.76 -7.30
N ALA A 58 0.13 23.71 -7.01
CA ALA A 58 0.07 24.49 -5.77
C ALA A 58 -1.28 25.23 -5.62
N GLU A 59 -1.92 25.63 -6.72
CA GLU A 59 -3.21 26.29 -6.75
C GLU A 59 -4.40 25.30 -6.77
N SER A 60 -4.13 24.00 -6.89
CA SER A 60 -5.19 23.00 -6.93
C SER A 60 -5.94 22.89 -5.60
N ARG A 61 -7.26 22.62 -5.67
CA ARG A 61 -8.09 22.39 -4.47
C ARG A 61 -7.55 21.28 -3.59
N TYR A 62 -6.94 20.26 -4.19
CA TYR A 62 -6.35 19.14 -3.46
C TYR A 62 -5.16 19.59 -2.61
N VAL A 63 -4.19 20.29 -3.22
CA VAL A 63 -3.01 20.79 -2.48
C VAL A 63 -3.40 21.82 -1.43
N GLN A 64 -4.33 22.72 -1.74
CA GLN A 64 -4.85 23.68 -0.76
C GLN A 64 -5.54 22.99 0.42
N ALA A 65 -6.32 21.97 0.18
CA ALA A 65 -6.93 21.17 1.25
C ALA A 65 -5.89 20.41 2.09
N LEU A 66 -4.84 19.88 1.45
CA LEU A 66 -3.75 19.20 2.13
C LEU A 66 -2.96 20.15 3.03
N VAL A 67 -2.50 21.27 2.50
CA VAL A 67 -1.74 22.30 3.24
C VAL A 67 -2.60 22.92 4.36
N GLY A 68 -3.90 23.13 4.11
CA GLY A 68 -4.85 23.62 5.11
C GLY A 68 -5.33 22.55 6.11
N SER A 69 -4.88 21.29 6.00
CA SER A 69 -5.33 20.23 6.88
C SER A 69 -4.83 20.39 8.33
N GLN A 70 -5.52 19.75 9.27
CA GLN A 70 -5.07 19.72 10.67
C GLN A 70 -3.71 19.05 10.79
N LEU A 71 -3.48 17.99 10.03
CA LEU A 71 -2.22 17.24 10.05
C LEU A 71 -1.05 18.12 9.58
N ALA A 72 -1.21 18.87 8.47
CA ALA A 72 -0.18 19.79 8.01
C ALA A 72 0.19 20.82 9.08
N ARG A 73 -0.81 21.43 9.73
CA ARG A 73 -0.58 22.38 10.84
C ARG A 73 0.14 21.72 12.03
N GLN A 74 -0.18 20.48 12.36
CA GLN A 74 0.51 19.72 13.42
C GLN A 74 1.96 19.44 13.07
N PHE A 75 2.27 19.12 11.80
CA PHE A 75 3.64 18.96 11.33
C PHE A 75 4.44 20.24 11.46
N ASP A 76 3.92 21.37 10.98
CA ASP A 76 4.57 22.68 11.05
C ASP A 76 4.83 23.09 12.50
N ALA A 77 3.85 22.87 13.37
CA ALA A 77 3.94 23.16 14.80
C ALA A 77 4.75 22.12 15.59
N ARG A 78 5.18 21.01 14.98
CA ARG A 78 5.84 19.86 15.63
C ARG A 78 5.03 19.28 16.80
N THR A 79 3.72 19.25 16.64
CA THR A 79 2.75 18.73 17.62
C THR A 79 2.03 17.48 17.15
N VAL A 80 2.57 16.80 16.12
CA VAL A 80 2.01 15.53 15.65
C VAL A 80 2.01 14.53 16.80
N ARG A 81 0.84 14.00 17.10
CA ARG A 81 0.69 12.96 18.09
C ARG A 81 1.07 11.61 17.44
N LEU A 82 2.06 10.97 18.01
CA LEU A 82 2.51 9.64 17.59
C LEU A 82 1.88 8.59 18.51
N GLU A 83 1.39 7.53 17.89
CA GLU A 83 0.94 6.33 18.60
C GLU A 83 2.07 5.30 18.59
N PHE A 84 2.30 4.65 19.75
CA PHE A 84 3.36 3.67 19.90
C PHE A 84 2.78 2.26 19.93
N GLY A 85 3.35 1.37 19.14
CA GLY A 85 2.92 -0.03 19.06
C GLY A 85 3.99 -0.92 18.46
N LYS A 86 3.72 -2.21 18.44
CA LYS A 86 4.54 -3.16 17.68
C LYS A 86 4.22 -3.00 16.20
N ALA A 87 5.26 -2.83 15.39
CA ALA A 87 5.13 -2.73 13.94
C ALA A 87 6.13 -3.68 13.27
N ARG A 88 5.75 -4.22 12.13
CA ARG A 88 6.60 -5.07 11.27
C ARG A 88 6.40 -4.65 9.83
N VAL A 89 7.48 -4.72 9.05
CA VAL A 89 7.44 -4.62 7.60
C VAL A 89 7.41 -6.04 7.04
N LEU A 90 6.38 -6.36 6.26
CA LEU A 90 6.26 -7.63 5.57
C LEU A 90 6.37 -7.37 4.08
N VAL A 91 7.24 -8.09 3.39
CA VAL A 91 7.48 -7.94 1.96
C VAL A 91 7.70 -9.31 1.32
N ASP A 92 7.45 -9.40 0.04
CA ASP A 92 7.88 -10.58 -0.72
C ASP A 92 9.40 -10.50 -0.98
N ASP A 93 10.07 -11.64 -1.04
CA ASP A 93 11.47 -11.72 -1.46
C ASP A 93 11.59 -11.33 -2.97
N PRO A 94 12.64 -10.59 -3.37
CA PRO A 94 12.87 -10.24 -4.78
C PRO A 94 12.92 -11.45 -5.73
N SER A 95 13.33 -12.63 -5.25
CA SER A 95 13.37 -13.87 -6.02
C SER A 95 11.99 -14.45 -6.35
N LYS A 96 10.92 -13.92 -5.78
CA LYS A 96 9.54 -14.33 -6.07
C LYS A 96 9.22 -14.39 -7.56
N VAL A 97 9.87 -13.56 -8.37
CA VAL A 97 9.68 -13.56 -9.83
C VAL A 97 10.16 -14.84 -10.51
N GLU A 98 10.98 -15.64 -9.84
CA GLU A 98 11.48 -16.95 -10.32
C GLU A 98 10.67 -18.12 -9.77
N ALA A 99 9.78 -17.89 -8.82
CA ALA A 99 9.01 -18.95 -8.19
C ALA A 99 8.10 -19.66 -9.21
N GLU A 100 8.04 -20.97 -9.12
CA GLU A 100 7.14 -21.76 -9.96
C GLU A 100 5.68 -21.47 -9.64
N SER A 101 4.81 -21.65 -10.63
CA SER A 101 3.37 -21.42 -10.44
C SER A 101 2.82 -22.38 -9.38
N GLY A 102 2.35 -21.82 -8.27
CA GLY A 102 1.79 -22.56 -7.14
C GLY A 102 2.71 -22.64 -5.92
N ASP A 103 3.99 -22.36 -6.05
CA ASP A 103 4.88 -22.18 -4.90
C ASP A 103 4.54 -20.87 -4.19
N ARG A 104 4.25 -20.98 -2.90
CA ARG A 104 3.92 -19.83 -2.02
C ARG A 104 4.78 -19.77 -0.77
N ALA A 105 5.72 -20.70 -0.63
CA ALA A 105 6.57 -20.77 0.55
C ALA A 105 7.37 -19.47 0.72
N GLY A 106 7.26 -18.86 1.89
CA GLY A 106 7.94 -17.61 2.21
C GLY A 106 7.38 -16.35 1.54
N PHE A 107 6.18 -16.43 0.94
CA PHE A 107 5.54 -15.24 0.39
C PHE A 107 4.79 -14.43 1.45
N LEU A 108 4.72 -13.12 1.23
CA LEU A 108 4.00 -12.16 2.07
C LEU A 108 2.62 -12.68 2.50
N ILE A 109 1.92 -13.39 1.62
CA ILE A 109 0.57 -13.88 1.90
C ILE A 109 0.53 -14.89 3.05
N GLU A 110 1.56 -15.71 3.23
CA GLU A 110 1.64 -16.68 4.33
C GLU A 110 1.88 -15.98 5.67
N GLU A 111 2.84 -15.05 5.71
CA GLU A 111 3.10 -14.25 6.90
C GLU A 111 1.89 -13.38 7.28
N LEU A 112 1.20 -12.83 6.29
CA LEU A 112 -0.01 -12.04 6.50
C LEU A 112 -1.13 -12.91 7.07
N GLN A 113 -1.31 -14.16 6.58
CA GLN A 113 -2.28 -15.10 7.13
C GLN A 113 -1.98 -15.43 8.59
N GLN A 114 -0.74 -15.77 8.92
CA GLN A 114 -0.33 -16.03 10.31
C GLN A 114 -0.61 -14.82 11.22
N SER A 115 -0.24 -13.62 10.77
CA SER A 115 -0.46 -12.40 11.54
C SER A 115 -1.95 -12.09 11.76
N THR A 116 -2.81 -12.48 10.83
CA THR A 116 -4.26 -12.27 10.96
C THR A 116 -4.92 -13.34 11.83
N GLU A 117 -4.41 -14.57 11.86
CA GLU A 117 -4.92 -15.66 12.71
C GLU A 117 -4.80 -15.36 14.19
N ASP A 118 -3.82 -14.54 14.59
CA ASP A 118 -3.60 -14.11 15.97
C ASP A 118 -4.54 -12.99 16.44
N ALA A 119 -5.39 -12.46 15.56
CA ALA A 119 -6.33 -11.41 15.90
C ALA A 119 -7.45 -11.95 16.81
N ASN A 120 -7.55 -11.41 18.05
CA ASN A 120 -8.52 -11.89 19.04
C ASN A 120 -9.66 -10.90 19.32
N HIS A 121 -9.51 -9.62 18.96
CA HIS A 121 -10.48 -8.58 19.26
C HIS A 121 -10.90 -7.81 18.02
N GLU A 122 -9.93 -7.29 17.29
CA GLU A 122 -10.16 -6.45 16.14
C GLU A 122 -9.11 -6.71 15.06
N LEU A 123 -9.55 -6.66 13.79
CA LEU A 123 -8.69 -6.67 12.60
C LEU A 123 -9.11 -5.53 11.69
N LEU A 124 -8.20 -4.57 11.48
CA LEU A 124 -8.37 -3.47 10.53
C LEU A 124 -7.48 -3.72 9.32
N VAL A 125 -8.08 -3.80 8.15
CA VAL A 125 -7.39 -3.97 6.87
C VAL A 125 -7.59 -2.72 6.03
N SER A 126 -6.51 -2.11 5.58
CA SER A 126 -6.56 -1.02 4.59
C SER A 126 -5.75 -1.41 3.37
N SER A 127 -6.41 -1.47 2.21
CA SER A 127 -5.76 -1.83 0.95
C SER A 127 -6.49 -1.19 -0.23
N PRO A 128 -5.80 -0.42 -1.09
CA PRO A 128 -6.41 0.17 -2.28
C PRO A 128 -6.83 -0.89 -3.31
N TYR A 129 -6.18 -2.05 -3.31
CA TYR A 129 -6.39 -3.15 -4.27
C TYR A 129 -6.77 -4.45 -3.55
N PHE A 130 -7.94 -4.42 -2.91
CA PHE A 130 -8.40 -5.54 -2.09
C PHE A 130 -9.10 -6.62 -2.93
N VAL A 131 -8.40 -7.70 -3.23
CA VAL A 131 -8.96 -8.89 -3.93
C VAL A 131 -8.66 -10.15 -3.09
N PRO A 132 -9.49 -10.46 -2.08
CA PRO A 132 -9.16 -11.49 -1.09
C PRO A 132 -9.16 -12.92 -1.65
N GLY A 133 -9.81 -13.17 -2.77
CA GLY A 133 -10.03 -14.52 -3.23
C GLY A 133 -10.95 -15.35 -2.31
N LYS A 134 -11.18 -16.60 -2.65
CA LYS A 134 -12.01 -17.50 -1.82
C LYS A 134 -11.38 -17.77 -0.46
N ALA A 135 -10.06 -17.95 -0.41
CA ALA A 135 -9.32 -18.22 0.82
C ALA A 135 -9.36 -17.02 1.79
N GLY A 136 -9.12 -15.80 1.28
CA GLY A 136 -9.20 -14.59 2.09
C GLY A 136 -10.61 -14.32 2.61
N VAL A 137 -11.66 -14.56 1.80
CA VAL A 137 -13.03 -14.49 2.28
C VAL A 137 -13.26 -15.47 3.44
N ALA A 138 -12.85 -16.72 3.29
CA ALA A 138 -13.02 -17.74 4.34
C ALA A 138 -12.26 -17.36 5.62
N ALA A 139 -11.03 -16.84 5.51
CA ALA A 139 -10.23 -16.41 6.65
C ALA A 139 -10.91 -15.24 7.40
N LEU A 140 -11.28 -14.17 6.69
CA LEU A 140 -11.88 -12.98 7.30
C LEU A 140 -13.27 -13.25 7.91
N THR A 141 -14.11 -14.02 7.22
CA THR A 141 -15.42 -14.40 7.76
C THR A 141 -15.30 -15.39 8.90
N GLY A 142 -14.28 -16.26 8.88
CA GLY A 142 -13.97 -17.16 10.00
C GLY A 142 -13.56 -16.41 11.25
N LEU A 143 -12.77 -15.35 11.15
CA LEU A 143 -12.44 -14.46 12.27
C LEU A 143 -13.67 -13.73 12.79
N ALA A 144 -14.49 -13.17 11.90
CA ALA A 144 -15.74 -12.52 12.30
C ALA A 144 -16.69 -13.49 13.02
N GLY A 145 -16.77 -14.75 12.56
CA GLY A 145 -17.54 -15.81 13.21
C GLY A 145 -17.03 -16.21 14.60
N LYS A 146 -15.75 -15.96 14.89
CA LYS A 146 -15.15 -16.12 16.23
C LYS A 146 -15.35 -14.90 17.14
N GLY A 147 -16.03 -13.86 16.67
CA GLY A 147 -16.30 -12.63 17.43
C GLY A 147 -15.24 -11.52 17.24
N VAL A 148 -14.29 -11.69 16.34
CA VAL A 148 -13.33 -10.63 16.01
C VAL A 148 -14.02 -9.54 15.17
N ALA A 149 -13.87 -8.28 15.53
CA ALA A 149 -14.38 -7.15 14.78
C ALA A 149 -13.54 -6.90 13.52
N VAL A 150 -13.95 -7.47 12.38
CA VAL A 150 -13.20 -7.36 11.12
C VAL A 150 -13.73 -6.19 10.30
N SER A 151 -12.85 -5.25 9.95
CA SER A 151 -13.15 -4.09 9.10
C SER A 151 -12.14 -3.98 7.96
N VAL A 152 -12.63 -3.73 6.76
CA VAL A 152 -11.80 -3.55 5.56
C VAL A 152 -12.14 -2.22 4.92
N MET A 153 -11.12 -1.40 4.69
CA MET A 153 -11.20 -0.17 3.91
C MET A 153 -10.50 -0.39 2.56
N THR A 154 -11.20 -0.12 1.47
CA THR A 154 -10.66 -0.26 0.12
C THR A 154 -11.20 0.83 -0.81
N ASN A 155 -10.56 1.02 -1.96
CA ASN A 155 -10.99 2.03 -2.92
C ASN A 155 -12.39 1.72 -3.49
N SER A 156 -13.20 2.79 -3.60
CA SER A 156 -14.46 2.75 -4.36
C SER A 156 -14.17 2.64 -5.87
N LEU A 157 -15.21 2.34 -6.67
CA LEU A 157 -15.07 2.29 -8.12
C LEU A 157 -14.56 3.61 -8.72
N THR A 158 -14.98 4.74 -8.16
CA THR A 158 -14.62 6.08 -8.65
C THR A 158 -13.24 6.53 -8.20
N ALA A 159 -12.70 5.95 -7.12
CA ALA A 159 -11.39 6.25 -6.58
C ALA A 159 -10.31 5.25 -7.06
N ASN A 160 -10.70 4.23 -7.83
CA ASN A 160 -9.79 3.20 -8.30
C ASN A 160 -9.26 3.55 -9.69
N ASP A 161 -7.94 3.64 -9.83
CA ASP A 161 -7.23 3.87 -11.09
C ASP A 161 -7.19 2.61 -11.99
N VAL A 162 -7.45 1.42 -11.41
CA VAL A 162 -7.45 0.13 -12.11
C VAL A 162 -8.82 -0.55 -11.99
N ALA A 163 -9.72 -0.28 -12.91
CA ALA A 163 -11.10 -0.80 -12.90
C ALA A 163 -11.19 -2.34 -12.82
N VAL A 164 -10.21 -3.06 -13.36
CA VAL A 164 -10.14 -4.53 -13.31
C VAL A 164 -10.03 -5.03 -11.86
N VAL A 165 -9.27 -4.33 -11.01
CA VAL A 165 -9.13 -4.69 -9.59
C VAL A 165 -10.46 -4.57 -8.87
N HIS A 166 -11.21 -3.48 -9.14
CA HIS A 166 -12.54 -3.32 -8.56
C HIS A 166 -13.51 -4.44 -8.98
N SER A 167 -13.46 -4.87 -10.24
CA SER A 167 -14.25 -6.02 -10.71
C SER A 167 -13.88 -7.31 -9.97
N GLY A 168 -12.58 -7.50 -9.70
CA GLY A 168 -12.08 -8.61 -8.88
C GLY A 168 -12.64 -8.60 -7.46
N TYR A 169 -12.73 -7.42 -6.83
CA TYR A 169 -13.26 -7.21 -5.49
C TYR A 169 -14.79 -7.39 -5.43
N ALA A 170 -15.51 -6.81 -6.40
CA ALA A 170 -16.97 -6.69 -6.36
C ALA A 170 -17.69 -8.03 -6.09
N ARG A 171 -17.20 -9.13 -6.65
CA ARG A 171 -17.77 -10.47 -6.47
C ARG A 171 -17.64 -11.01 -5.03
N TYR A 172 -16.71 -10.49 -4.25
CA TYR A 172 -16.47 -10.92 -2.87
C TYR A 172 -17.20 -10.07 -1.82
N ARG A 173 -17.77 -8.92 -2.20
CA ARG A 173 -18.47 -8.01 -1.28
C ARG A 173 -19.62 -8.70 -0.53
N ALA A 174 -20.50 -9.33 -1.29
CA ALA A 174 -21.68 -9.98 -0.68
C ALA A 174 -21.31 -11.14 0.27
N PRO A 175 -20.39 -12.05 -0.06
CA PRO A 175 -19.89 -13.05 0.87
C PRO A 175 -19.27 -12.46 2.15
N LEU A 176 -18.44 -11.42 2.03
CA LEU A 176 -17.81 -10.76 3.17
C LEU A 176 -18.84 -10.13 4.11
N LEU A 177 -19.77 -9.34 3.56
CA LEU A 177 -20.85 -8.70 4.35
C LEU A 177 -21.73 -9.72 5.05
N ARG A 178 -22.15 -10.80 4.36
CA ARG A 178 -22.93 -11.87 4.97
C ARG A 178 -22.18 -12.59 6.09
N GLY A 179 -20.85 -12.68 5.97
CA GLY A 179 -19.96 -13.27 6.97
C GLY A 179 -19.60 -12.33 8.12
N GLY A 180 -20.21 -11.14 8.22
CA GLY A 180 -20.01 -10.21 9.34
C GLY A 180 -18.82 -9.27 9.20
N VAL A 181 -18.16 -9.22 8.03
CA VAL A 181 -17.05 -8.28 7.76
C VAL A 181 -17.64 -6.91 7.39
N ARG A 182 -17.14 -5.86 8.01
CA ARG A 182 -17.48 -4.46 7.69
C ARG A 182 -16.63 -3.96 6.53
N LEU A 183 -17.24 -3.34 5.53
CA LEU A 183 -16.56 -2.80 4.33
C LEU A 183 -16.79 -1.29 4.24
N TYR A 184 -15.72 -0.55 4.00
CA TYR A 184 -15.69 0.92 3.85
C TYR A 184 -15.00 1.34 2.56
#